data_1c8a10941b8d8fd3c3847bfd5e771e28
#
_entry.id   1c8a10941b8d8fd3c3847bfd5e771e28
#
_cell.length_a   1.000
_cell.length_b   1.000
_cell.length_c   1.000
_cell.angle_alpha   90.00
_cell.angle_beta   90.00
_cell.angle_gamma   90.00
#
_symmetry.space_group_name_H-M   'P 1'
#
loop_
_entity.id
_entity.type
_entity.pdbx_description
1 polymer ?
#
loop_
_entity_poly.entity_id
_entity_poly.type
_entity_poly.pdbx_seq_one_letter_code
_entity_poly.pdbx_strand_id
1 'polypeptide(L)'
;MAGLTLLSALLTGCTSAGYYAQAVNGHLSLMAAARPVTEVIADPQTSDALRQRLAQSQDIRRFAVNELLLPDNASYRRYADLHRPSAVWSVVAAPLDALVAKTWCYPVIGCASYRGYFSEAEARAEAQALQAEGLEVIVQGVPAY
;
A
#
# COMPACT_ATOMS: atom_id res chain seq x y z
N MET A 1 -25.57 -33.87 -4.98
CA MET A 1 -24.13 -33.45 -4.96
C MET A 1 -23.87 -32.06 -5.58
N ALA A 2 -24.77 -31.52 -6.40
CA ALA A 2 -24.61 -30.18 -7.04
C ALA A 2 -24.73 -28.97 -6.06
N GLY A 3 -25.42 -29.12 -4.94
CA GLY A 3 -25.63 -28.04 -3.97
C GLY A 3 -24.39 -27.69 -3.11
N LEU A 4 -23.48 -28.63 -2.89
CA LEU A 4 -22.30 -28.45 -2.06
C LEU A 4 -21.17 -27.68 -2.81
N THR A 5 -21.11 -27.88 -4.13
CA THR A 5 -20.14 -27.16 -5.00
C THR A 5 -20.53 -25.70 -5.22
N LEU A 6 -21.81 -25.35 -5.20
CA LEU A 6 -22.28 -23.98 -5.34
C LEU A 6 -21.99 -23.14 -4.07
N LEU A 7 -22.07 -23.77 -2.90
CA LEU A 7 -21.82 -23.10 -1.60
C LEU A 7 -20.34 -22.77 -1.39
N SER A 8 -19.41 -23.62 -1.86
CA SER A 8 -17.97 -23.36 -1.79
C SER A 8 -17.51 -22.23 -2.74
N ALA A 9 -18.16 -22.08 -3.90
CA ALA A 9 -17.86 -20.97 -4.83
C ALA A 9 -18.28 -19.59 -4.29
N LEU A 10 -19.33 -19.54 -3.46
CA LEU A 10 -19.78 -18.30 -2.82
C LEU A 10 -18.85 -17.84 -1.70
N LEU A 11 -18.18 -18.74 -1.00
CA LEU A 11 -17.26 -18.41 0.10
C LEU A 11 -15.93 -17.84 -0.40
N THR A 12 -15.42 -18.28 -1.54
CA THR A 12 -14.20 -17.71 -2.15
C THR A 12 -14.42 -16.31 -2.73
N GLY A 13 -15.63 -15.97 -3.15
CA GLY A 13 -16.00 -14.63 -3.62
C GLY A 13 -15.95 -13.57 -2.52
N CYS A 14 -16.31 -13.90 -1.29
CA CYS A 14 -16.37 -12.94 -0.17
C CYS A 14 -14.99 -12.43 0.28
N THR A 15 -13.96 -13.27 0.25
CA THR A 15 -12.58 -12.83 0.64
C THR A 15 -11.98 -11.85 -0.35
N SER A 16 -12.26 -12.04 -1.64
CA SER A 16 -11.82 -11.11 -2.69
C SER A 16 -12.57 -9.77 -2.61
N ALA A 17 -13.88 -9.81 -2.37
CA ALA A 17 -14.68 -8.58 -2.23
C ALA A 17 -14.23 -7.74 -1.03
N GLY A 18 -13.95 -8.36 0.12
CA GLY A 18 -13.41 -7.69 1.31
C GLY A 18 -12.07 -7.03 1.04
N TYR A 19 -11.17 -7.71 0.35
CA TYR A 19 -9.89 -7.14 -0.05
C TYR A 19 -10.04 -5.91 -0.93
N TYR A 20 -10.88 -5.94 -1.97
CA TYR A 20 -11.11 -4.78 -2.82
C TYR A 20 -11.77 -3.63 -2.07
N ALA A 21 -12.70 -3.91 -1.16
CA ALA A 21 -13.33 -2.90 -0.34
C ALA A 21 -12.32 -2.15 0.53
N GLN A 22 -11.41 -2.86 1.24
CA GLN A 22 -10.36 -2.22 2.03
C GLN A 22 -9.38 -1.45 1.14
N ALA A 23 -9.03 -1.96 -0.04
CA ALA A 23 -8.10 -1.29 -0.96
C ALA A 23 -8.68 0.03 -1.47
N VAL A 24 -9.95 0.04 -1.89
CA VAL A 24 -10.64 1.26 -2.35
C VAL A 24 -10.81 2.25 -1.21
N ASN A 25 -11.33 1.83 -0.06
CA ASN A 25 -11.54 2.71 1.09
C ASN A 25 -10.23 3.30 1.61
N GLY A 26 -9.18 2.47 1.71
CA GLY A 26 -7.87 2.93 2.15
C GLY A 26 -7.25 3.95 1.19
N HIS A 27 -7.35 3.70 -0.13
CA HIS A 27 -6.90 4.65 -1.15
C HIS A 27 -7.65 5.98 -1.06
N LEU A 28 -8.98 5.94 -1.00
CA LEU A 28 -9.79 7.15 -0.91
C LEU A 28 -9.51 7.94 0.37
N SER A 29 -9.35 7.26 1.52
CA SER A 29 -9.02 7.90 2.79
C SER A 29 -7.64 8.58 2.74
N LEU A 30 -6.64 7.92 2.13
CA LEU A 30 -5.31 8.47 1.95
C LEU A 30 -5.35 9.71 1.02
N MET A 31 -6.08 9.62 -0.09
CA MET A 31 -6.21 10.74 -1.03
C MET A 31 -6.96 11.92 -0.40
N ALA A 32 -7.97 11.68 0.42
CA ALA A 32 -8.70 12.71 1.15
C ALA A 32 -7.83 13.42 2.20
N ALA A 33 -6.92 12.70 2.86
CA ALA A 33 -5.97 13.28 3.82
C ALA A 33 -4.80 14.04 3.14
N ALA A 34 -4.57 13.83 1.85
CA ALA A 34 -3.42 14.39 1.16
C ALA A 34 -3.64 15.86 0.80
N ARG A 35 -2.71 16.73 1.25
CA ARG A 35 -2.68 18.18 0.96
C ARG A 35 -1.50 18.51 0.03
N PRO A 36 -1.58 19.58 -0.79
CA PRO A 36 -0.42 20.07 -1.52
C PRO A 36 0.76 20.35 -0.59
N VAL A 37 1.95 19.89 -0.95
CA VAL A 37 3.17 20.08 -0.13
C VAL A 37 3.44 21.57 0.13
N THR A 38 3.18 22.44 -0.85
CA THR A 38 3.34 23.89 -0.73
C THR A 38 2.45 24.49 0.35
N GLU A 39 1.22 24.00 0.48
CA GLU A 39 0.30 24.45 1.54
C GLU A 39 0.76 23.97 2.91
N VAL A 40 1.24 22.72 3.02
CA VAL A 40 1.77 22.19 4.28
C VAL A 40 3.02 22.95 4.72
N ILE A 41 3.91 23.30 3.79
CA ILE A 41 5.10 24.12 4.10
C ILE A 41 4.71 25.52 4.60
N ALA A 42 3.68 26.12 4.01
CA ALA A 42 3.21 27.45 4.38
C ALA A 42 2.37 27.50 5.66
N ASP A 43 1.88 26.37 6.13
CA ASP A 43 1.02 26.26 7.32
C ASP A 43 1.83 26.57 8.60
N PRO A 44 1.43 27.59 9.39
CA PRO A 44 2.14 27.94 10.63
C PRO A 44 2.13 26.81 11.67
N GLN A 45 1.21 25.89 11.58
CA GLN A 45 1.09 24.74 12.50
C GLN A 45 2.04 23.59 12.13
N THR A 46 2.64 23.63 10.95
CA THR A 46 3.60 22.60 10.54
C THR A 46 4.91 22.78 11.32
N SER A 47 5.36 21.70 11.95
CA SER A 47 6.64 21.70 12.69
C SER A 47 7.81 22.01 11.76
N ASP A 48 8.84 22.69 12.30
CA ASP A 48 10.01 23.07 11.50
C ASP A 48 10.73 21.85 10.91
N ALA A 49 10.78 20.74 11.63
CA ALA A 49 11.38 19.51 11.14
C ALA A 49 10.64 18.94 9.92
N LEU A 50 9.30 18.93 9.94
CA LEU A 50 8.50 18.50 8.80
C LEU A 50 8.62 19.47 7.63
N ARG A 51 8.56 20.76 7.90
CA ARG A 51 8.71 21.83 6.90
C ARG A 51 10.04 21.70 6.13
N GLN A 52 11.15 21.48 6.85
CA GLN A 52 12.46 21.27 6.23
C GLN A 52 12.51 20.02 5.37
N ARG A 53 11.98 18.88 5.85
CA ARG A 53 11.93 17.63 5.08
C ARG A 53 11.10 17.76 3.81
N LEU A 54 9.95 18.44 3.89
CA LEU A 54 9.10 18.68 2.74
C LEU A 54 9.77 19.63 1.73
N ALA A 55 10.44 20.70 2.19
CA ALA A 55 11.22 21.58 1.33
C ALA A 55 12.32 20.79 0.62
N GLN A 56 13.10 20.00 1.35
CA GLN A 56 14.15 19.15 0.77
C GLN A 56 13.58 18.17 -0.27
N SER A 57 12.40 17.59 -0.03
CA SER A 57 11.78 16.69 -1.00
C SER A 57 11.45 17.40 -2.33
N GLN A 58 11.05 18.68 -2.27
CA GLN A 58 10.80 19.48 -3.47
C GLN A 58 12.11 19.87 -4.18
N ASP A 59 13.19 20.09 -3.44
CA ASP A 59 14.52 20.33 -4.03
C ASP A 59 15.03 19.09 -4.79
N ILE A 60 14.93 17.91 -4.16
CA ILE A 60 15.26 16.63 -4.78
C ILE A 60 14.41 16.41 -6.05
N ARG A 61 13.12 16.72 -5.97
CA ARG A 61 12.23 16.60 -7.12
C ARG A 61 12.63 17.53 -8.26
N ARG A 62 12.96 18.80 -7.97
CA ARG A 62 13.45 19.76 -8.98
C ARG A 62 14.75 19.27 -9.63
N PHE A 63 15.70 18.78 -8.83
CA PHE A 63 16.93 18.18 -9.36
C PHE A 63 16.62 16.99 -10.28
N ALA A 64 15.73 16.10 -9.87
CA ALA A 64 15.33 14.94 -10.68
C ALA A 64 14.76 15.33 -12.05
N VAL A 65 13.95 16.39 -12.10
CA VAL A 65 13.35 16.87 -13.35
C VAL A 65 14.39 17.62 -14.20
N ASN A 66 15.14 18.56 -13.60
CA ASN A 66 15.99 19.48 -14.37
C ASN A 66 17.34 18.86 -14.76
N GLU A 67 17.95 18.07 -13.87
CA GLU A 67 19.28 17.51 -14.09
C GLU A 67 19.26 16.06 -14.58
N LEU A 68 18.28 15.26 -14.11
CA LEU A 68 18.16 13.87 -14.51
C LEU A 68 17.12 13.67 -15.65
N LEU A 69 16.46 14.74 -16.08
CA LEU A 69 15.46 14.74 -17.15
C LEU A 69 14.31 13.74 -16.93
N LEU A 70 13.97 13.48 -15.66
CA LEU A 70 12.83 12.65 -15.33
C LEU A 70 11.51 13.38 -15.59
N PRO A 71 10.42 12.68 -15.95
CA PRO A 71 9.14 13.32 -16.25
C PRO A 71 8.62 14.17 -15.08
N ASP A 72 8.22 15.40 -15.34
CA ASP A 72 7.52 16.25 -14.37
C ASP A 72 6.06 15.81 -14.25
N ASN A 73 5.76 15.01 -13.24
CA ASN A 73 4.43 14.47 -12.98
C ASN A 73 3.90 14.88 -11.59
N ALA A 74 2.75 14.35 -11.17
CA ALA A 74 2.12 14.66 -9.89
C ALA A 74 2.78 13.98 -8.67
N SER A 75 3.77 13.10 -8.86
CA SER A 75 4.42 12.36 -7.78
C SER A 75 5.14 13.31 -6.81
N TYR A 76 5.05 13.02 -5.53
CA TYR A 76 5.68 13.78 -4.43
C TYR A 76 5.24 15.25 -4.31
N ARG A 77 4.11 15.63 -4.91
CA ARG A 77 3.52 16.98 -4.78
C ARG A 77 2.50 17.09 -3.65
N ARG A 78 2.12 15.97 -3.05
CA ARG A 78 1.15 15.91 -1.95
C ARG A 78 1.75 15.20 -0.74
N TYR A 79 1.31 15.61 0.44
CA TYR A 79 1.66 15.03 1.73
C TYR A 79 0.39 14.67 2.48
N ALA A 80 0.32 13.46 3.02
CA ALA A 80 -0.74 13.02 3.90
C ALA A 80 -0.17 12.69 5.28
N ASP A 81 -0.62 13.38 6.31
CA ASP A 81 -0.35 12.97 7.69
C ASP A 81 -1.35 11.88 8.08
N LEU A 82 -0.86 10.68 8.22
CA LEU A 82 -1.68 9.51 8.54
C LEU A 82 -1.61 9.16 10.03
N HIS A 83 -0.84 9.91 10.85
CA HIS A 83 -0.60 9.64 12.27
C HIS A 83 -0.17 8.19 12.55
N ARG A 84 0.53 7.57 11.60
CA ARG A 84 1.04 6.20 11.65
C ARG A 84 2.32 6.06 10.83
N PRO A 85 3.22 5.10 11.15
CA PRO A 85 4.55 5.02 10.53
C PRO A 85 4.53 4.57 9.07
N SER A 86 3.44 3.93 8.63
CA SER A 86 3.36 3.36 7.28
C SER A 86 2.07 3.76 6.59
N ALA A 87 2.15 4.05 5.31
CA ALA A 87 0.98 4.33 4.46
C ALA A 87 0.22 3.04 4.17
N VAL A 88 0.94 1.97 3.87
CA VAL A 88 0.41 0.62 3.57
C VAL A 88 1.31 -0.44 4.19
N TRP A 89 0.79 -1.65 4.34
CA TRP A 89 1.54 -2.84 4.76
C TRP A 89 1.52 -3.86 3.62
N SER A 90 2.70 -4.30 3.20
CA SER A 90 2.87 -5.34 2.19
C SER A 90 3.04 -6.69 2.86
N VAL A 91 2.29 -7.68 2.38
CA VAL A 91 2.41 -9.09 2.75
C VAL A 91 3.10 -9.81 1.60
N VAL A 92 4.22 -10.44 1.88
CA VAL A 92 4.96 -11.29 0.94
C VAL A 92 5.02 -12.68 1.53
N ALA A 93 4.77 -13.70 0.73
CA ALA A 93 4.81 -15.10 1.17
C ALA A 93 5.56 -15.96 0.16
N ALA A 94 6.25 -16.99 0.64
CA ALA A 94 6.93 -17.98 -0.18
C ALA A 94 6.89 -19.37 0.49
N PRO A 95 6.99 -20.47 -0.27
CA PRO A 95 7.24 -21.78 0.30
C PRO A 95 8.60 -21.80 1.03
N LEU A 96 8.72 -22.61 2.08
CA LEU A 96 9.95 -22.71 2.89
C LEU A 96 11.16 -23.21 2.11
N ASP A 97 10.94 -23.95 1.04
CA ASP A 97 11.96 -24.62 0.23
C ASP A 97 12.19 -23.95 -1.13
N ALA A 98 11.56 -22.81 -1.40
CA ALA A 98 11.66 -22.14 -2.70
C ALA A 98 11.78 -20.62 -2.55
N LEU A 99 12.65 -20.01 -3.37
CA LEU A 99 12.80 -18.55 -3.46
C LEU A 99 11.80 -17.92 -4.47
N VAL A 100 10.64 -18.53 -4.63
CA VAL A 100 9.58 -18.05 -5.52
C VAL A 100 8.42 -17.54 -4.68
N ALA A 101 8.21 -16.23 -4.72
CA ALA A 101 7.11 -15.61 -3.99
C ALA A 101 5.75 -16.07 -4.53
N LYS A 102 4.79 -16.26 -3.61
CA LYS A 102 3.37 -16.40 -3.94
C LYS A 102 2.91 -15.18 -4.75
N THR A 103 2.11 -15.41 -5.76
CA THR A 103 1.53 -14.35 -6.58
C THR A 103 0.03 -14.25 -6.36
N TRP A 104 -0.48 -13.01 -6.35
CA TRP A 104 -1.90 -12.69 -6.36
C TRP A 104 -2.24 -12.06 -7.70
N CYS A 105 -3.23 -12.61 -8.39
CA CYS A 105 -3.62 -12.11 -9.71
C CYS A 105 -4.93 -11.32 -9.62
N TYR A 106 -4.96 -10.17 -10.26
CA TYR A 106 -6.06 -9.22 -10.28
C TYR A 106 -6.50 -8.96 -11.72
N PRO A 107 -7.81 -8.82 -11.99
CA PRO A 107 -8.32 -8.70 -13.36
C PRO A 107 -7.76 -7.53 -14.16
N VAL A 108 -7.42 -6.41 -13.49
CA VAL A 108 -6.99 -5.16 -14.17
C VAL A 108 -5.49 -4.97 -14.17
N ILE A 109 -4.82 -5.27 -13.04
CA ILE A 109 -3.40 -4.96 -12.85
C ILE A 109 -2.47 -6.16 -13.06
N GLY A 110 -3.03 -7.34 -13.36
CA GLY A 110 -2.24 -8.57 -13.52
C GLY A 110 -1.84 -9.17 -12.18
N CYS A 111 -0.71 -9.91 -12.16
CA CYS A 111 -0.25 -10.63 -10.98
C CYS A 111 0.87 -9.88 -10.27
N ALA A 112 0.83 -9.81 -8.94
CA ALA A 112 1.84 -9.21 -8.09
C ALA A 112 2.37 -10.25 -7.09
N SER A 113 3.64 -10.15 -6.73
CA SER A 113 4.30 -11.01 -5.74
C SER A 113 4.14 -10.52 -4.30
N TYR A 114 3.27 -9.57 -4.08
CA TYR A 114 2.89 -9.06 -2.76
C TYR A 114 1.41 -8.66 -2.74
N ARG A 115 0.85 -8.54 -1.55
CA ARG A 115 -0.52 -8.06 -1.33
C ARG A 115 -0.50 -6.89 -0.35
N GLY A 116 -1.09 -5.76 -0.74
CA GLY A 116 -1.07 -4.52 0.04
C GLY A 116 -2.32 -4.34 0.90
N TYR A 117 -2.14 -3.83 2.12
CA TYR A 117 -3.22 -3.51 3.07
C TYR A 117 -3.04 -2.11 3.62
N PHE A 118 -4.14 -1.38 3.81
CA PHE A 118 -4.13 -0.10 4.51
C PHE A 118 -4.25 -0.22 6.03
N SER A 119 -4.51 -1.43 6.54
CA SER A 119 -4.55 -1.78 7.95
C SER A 119 -3.48 -2.80 8.28
N GLU A 120 -2.66 -2.54 9.32
CA GLU A 120 -1.68 -3.50 9.82
C GLU A 120 -2.35 -4.77 10.35
N ALA A 121 -3.49 -4.62 11.04
CA ALA A 121 -4.22 -5.76 11.59
C ALA A 121 -4.70 -6.71 10.48
N GLU A 122 -5.21 -6.17 9.37
CA GLU A 122 -5.64 -6.98 8.22
C GLU A 122 -4.45 -7.65 7.51
N ALA A 123 -3.31 -6.94 7.37
CA ALA A 123 -2.08 -7.51 6.82
C ALA A 123 -1.58 -8.68 7.68
N ARG A 124 -1.62 -8.54 9.01
CA ARG A 124 -1.23 -9.61 9.95
C ARG A 124 -2.20 -10.77 9.94
N ALA A 125 -3.51 -10.53 9.79
CA ALA A 125 -4.51 -11.59 9.65
C ALA A 125 -4.28 -12.42 8.38
N GLU A 126 -4.01 -11.76 7.25
CA GLU A 126 -3.62 -12.46 6.00
C GLU A 126 -2.33 -13.27 6.20
N ALA A 127 -1.32 -12.68 6.87
CA ALA A 127 -0.07 -13.38 7.13
C ALA A 127 -0.28 -14.66 7.98
N GLN A 128 -1.13 -14.60 9.01
CA GLN A 128 -1.46 -15.76 9.83
C GLN A 128 -2.17 -16.86 9.01
N ALA A 129 -3.09 -16.48 8.11
CA ALA A 129 -3.76 -17.43 7.24
C ALA A 129 -2.77 -18.14 6.31
N LEU A 130 -1.84 -17.38 5.70
CA LEU A 130 -0.81 -17.95 4.83
C LEU A 130 0.21 -18.81 5.57
N GLN A 131 0.55 -18.46 6.81
CA GLN A 131 1.40 -19.29 7.67
C GLN A 131 0.72 -20.62 8.03
N ALA A 132 -0.59 -20.59 8.24
CA ALA A 132 -1.37 -21.83 8.45
C ALA A 132 -1.43 -22.72 7.20
N GLU A 133 -1.22 -22.16 6.01
CA GLU A 133 -1.01 -22.88 4.74
C GLU A 133 0.41 -23.46 4.60
N GLY A 134 1.31 -23.21 5.56
CA GLY A 134 2.70 -23.68 5.53
C GLY A 134 3.68 -22.77 4.79
N LEU A 135 3.31 -21.52 4.53
CA LEU A 135 4.19 -20.54 3.88
C LEU A 135 5.01 -19.75 4.89
N GLU A 136 6.20 -19.35 4.52
CA GLU A 136 6.94 -18.29 5.19
C GLU A 136 6.38 -16.92 4.77
N VAL A 137 6.12 -16.04 5.74
CA VAL A 137 5.43 -14.77 5.47
C VAL A 137 6.12 -13.61 6.15
N ILE A 138 6.30 -12.52 5.39
CA ILE A 138 6.81 -11.24 5.88
C ILE A 138 5.72 -10.19 5.72
N VAL A 139 5.49 -9.41 6.79
CA VAL A 139 4.66 -8.19 6.76
C VAL A 139 5.59 -6.99 6.93
N GLN A 140 5.62 -6.12 5.93
CA GLN A 140 6.47 -4.94 5.91
C GLN A 140 5.64 -3.67 5.75
N GLY A 141 5.86 -2.70 6.64
CA GLY A 141 5.30 -1.36 6.51
C GLY A 141 6.02 -0.56 5.42
N VAL A 142 5.26 0.11 4.58
CA VAL A 142 5.76 0.97 3.49
C VAL A 142 5.36 2.42 3.79
N PRO A 143 6.33 3.35 3.99
CA PRO A 143 6.04 4.72 4.41
C PRO A 143 5.55 5.63 3.27
N ALA A 144 5.69 5.21 2.02
CA ALA A 144 5.28 5.98 0.84
C ALA A 144 4.20 5.22 0.02
N TYR A 145 3.35 5.98 -0.67
CA TYR A 145 2.27 5.46 -1.50
C TYR A 145 2.22 6.19 -2.84
#